data_c599e03bf47d9e558c7961aa76d105fc
#
_entry.id   c599e03bf47d9e558c7961aa76d105fc
#
_cell.length_a   1.000
_cell.length_b   1.000
_cell.length_c   1.000
_cell.angle_alpha   90.00
_cell.angle_beta   90.00
_cell.angle_gamma   90.00
#
_symmetry.space_group_name_H-M   'P 1'
#
loop_
_entity.id
_entity.type
_entity.pdbx_description
1 polymer ?
#
loop_
_entity_poly.entity_id
_entity_poly.type
_entity_poly.pdbx_seq_one_letter_code
_entity_poly.pdbx_strand_id
1 'polypeptide(L)'
;IQIDDKEVYGYRSPDSPMIWIRDHTHQMKGFRYFEEDVVSAVEFFLDNQMPDGSIYDFVAKDGSCTRVEVEADVEYLVVEAAFRVWQITGDLAWVEKYLPNLDAALTYSMTSPIRWSQEHGLIKRPFTIDTWDFAYTGGKERSRGRIRENEPFGIMHGDNTGFAQSANMLAALYERCGNLEKAHHWRTVSRQVVENLNKYCWNGKFYTHHVHIDPVDVEGVDEARQLSLSNAYGMNRGVVDHGKCVSIINEYLERRKTTAAFAEWFSIDPPFPENAFGFEKLVPGAYVNGGIMPLVGGELARAAFDHGFEEYGADILRRYKDMIEESNETYLWYFPSGQPSEEETSTSPEALPTDGWGSSAMLYAFVEGLCGVVDLAERMQRVKIAPRWDAAGVKRAEVKVRYGAVPVYTAYRWEHNPEEHQYTIQFASQAREVELQLLLPENRSVADVYYNGQLLESDAYEIASVEDSVYLKLSICAGNGTVQFNYR
;
A
#
# COMPACT_ATOMS: atom_id res chain seq x y z
N ILE A 1 2.77 9.59 21.81
CA ILE A 1 2.66 9.19 23.23
C ILE A 1 3.98 9.45 23.94
N GLN A 2 3.92 9.78 25.24
CA GLN A 2 5.10 9.93 26.07
C GLN A 2 5.40 8.60 26.77
N ILE A 3 6.61 8.06 26.54
CA ILE A 3 7.07 6.83 27.18
C ILE A 3 8.41 7.14 27.86
N ASP A 4 8.43 7.11 29.21
CA ASP A 4 9.55 7.61 30.01
C ASP A 4 9.94 9.04 29.59
N ASP A 5 11.20 9.25 29.23
CA ASP A 5 11.72 10.55 28.79
C ASP A 5 11.66 10.73 27.25
N LYS A 6 11.04 9.79 26.51
CA LYS A 6 10.95 9.83 25.04
C LYS A 6 9.52 10.15 24.59
N GLU A 7 9.41 11.00 23.59
CA GLU A 7 8.19 11.23 22.86
C GLU A 7 8.19 10.34 21.61
N VAL A 8 7.12 9.53 21.43
CA VAL A 8 6.98 8.59 20.33
C VAL A 8 5.76 8.98 19.51
N TYR A 9 5.99 9.31 18.24
CA TYR A 9 4.96 9.72 17.29
C TYR A 9 4.61 8.55 16.37
N GLY A 10 3.34 8.21 16.28
CA GLY A 10 2.84 7.17 15.40
C GLY A 10 1.44 7.48 14.91
N TYR A 11 1.05 6.80 13.83
CA TYR A 11 -0.26 6.99 13.23
C TYR A 11 -1.25 5.95 13.77
N ARG A 12 -2.44 6.40 14.03
CA ARG A 12 -3.62 5.61 14.39
C ARG A 12 -4.90 6.46 14.20
N SER A 13 -6.04 5.94 14.71
CA SER A 13 -7.25 6.73 14.88
C SER A 13 -7.02 7.89 15.84
N PRO A 14 -7.69 9.03 15.69
CA PRO A 14 -7.68 10.11 16.67
C PRO A 14 -7.98 9.58 18.08
N ASP A 15 -7.30 10.14 19.08
CA ASP A 15 -7.47 9.78 20.49
C ASP A 15 -7.14 8.33 20.88
N SER A 16 -6.58 7.53 19.97
CA SER A 16 -6.12 6.19 20.29
C SER A 16 -5.05 6.21 21.38
N PRO A 17 -5.17 5.37 22.43
CA PRO A 17 -4.16 5.27 23.48
C PRO A 17 -2.95 4.42 23.10
N MET A 18 -2.87 3.92 21.87
CA MET A 18 -1.89 2.94 21.41
C MET A 18 -1.32 3.31 20.05
N ILE A 19 -0.07 2.93 19.80
CA ILE A 19 0.53 2.94 18.44
C ILE A 19 0.69 1.49 17.98
N TRP A 20 0.06 1.16 16.87
CA TRP A 20 0.21 -0.13 16.19
C TRP A 20 1.19 0.01 15.04
N ILE A 21 2.16 -0.90 14.93
CA ILE A 21 3.11 -0.86 13.81
C ILE A 21 2.43 -1.05 12.46
N ARG A 22 1.36 -1.84 12.39
CA ARG A 22 0.57 -2.02 11.17
C ARG A 22 -0.06 -0.70 10.71
N ASP A 23 -0.82 -0.06 11.60
CA ASP A 23 -1.46 1.24 11.32
C ASP A 23 -0.43 2.29 10.93
N HIS A 24 0.66 2.38 11.70
CA HIS A 24 1.76 3.30 11.43
C HIS A 24 2.34 3.11 10.03
N THR A 25 2.69 1.87 9.67
CA THR A 25 3.32 1.57 8.38
C THR A 25 2.41 1.89 7.20
N HIS A 26 1.13 1.51 7.27
CA HIS A 26 0.18 1.79 6.21
C HIS A 26 -0.15 3.28 6.10
N GLN A 27 -0.36 3.96 7.22
CA GLN A 27 -0.67 5.39 7.22
C GLN A 27 0.53 6.26 6.84
N MET A 28 1.76 5.79 7.05
CA MET A 28 2.98 6.46 6.59
C MET A 28 3.01 6.64 5.06
N LYS A 29 2.32 5.81 4.28
CA LYS A 29 2.30 5.94 2.81
C LYS A 29 1.85 7.33 2.33
N GLY A 30 0.81 7.89 2.94
CA GLY A 30 0.30 9.22 2.61
C GLY A 30 0.79 10.32 3.55
N PHE A 31 0.85 10.06 4.86
CA PHE A 31 1.13 11.10 5.84
C PHE A 31 2.59 11.54 5.89
N ARG A 32 3.55 10.72 5.42
CA ARG A 32 4.98 11.07 5.32
C ARG A 32 5.25 12.39 4.59
N TYR A 33 4.35 12.85 3.76
CA TYR A 33 4.47 14.12 3.05
C TYR A 33 4.17 15.35 3.93
N PHE A 34 3.60 15.14 5.10
CA PHE A 34 3.13 16.20 6.00
C PHE A 34 3.79 16.14 7.38
N GLU A 35 4.10 14.95 7.87
CA GLU A 35 4.59 14.72 9.23
C GLU A 35 6.09 15.02 9.38
N GLU A 36 6.44 15.63 10.51
CA GLU A 36 7.82 16.01 10.83
C GLU A 36 8.61 14.87 11.48
N ASP A 37 7.97 13.99 12.24
CA ASP A 37 8.58 12.81 12.84
C ASP A 37 8.05 11.52 12.19
N VAL A 38 8.90 10.87 11.44
CA VAL A 38 8.63 9.57 10.81
C VAL A 38 9.54 8.47 11.37
N VAL A 39 10.34 8.78 12.38
CA VAL A 39 11.43 7.94 12.88
C VAL A 39 11.09 7.31 14.22
N SER A 40 10.58 8.07 15.19
CA SER A 40 10.51 7.69 16.60
C SER A 40 9.70 6.41 16.86
N ALA A 41 8.57 6.20 16.15
CA ALA A 41 7.80 4.97 16.30
C ALA A 41 8.57 3.75 15.79
N VAL A 42 9.22 3.87 14.63
CA VAL A 42 10.00 2.75 14.04
C VAL A 42 11.17 2.38 14.94
N GLU A 43 11.90 3.38 15.46
CA GLU A 43 12.97 3.16 16.43
C GLU A 43 12.46 2.45 17.69
N PHE A 44 11.31 2.88 18.20
CA PHE A 44 10.75 2.28 19.40
C PHE A 44 10.48 0.79 19.22
N PHE A 45 9.87 0.37 18.10
CA PHE A 45 9.61 -1.03 17.82
C PHE A 45 10.90 -1.84 17.61
N LEU A 46 11.91 -1.27 16.95
CA LEU A 46 13.20 -1.95 16.72
C LEU A 46 14.06 -2.03 18.01
N ASP A 47 14.06 -0.99 18.85
CA ASP A 47 14.76 -0.99 20.12
C ASP A 47 14.14 -1.99 21.14
N ASN A 48 12.85 -2.31 20.98
CA ASN A 48 12.11 -3.25 21.83
C ASN A 48 11.88 -4.62 21.15
N GLN A 49 12.58 -4.92 20.06
CA GLN A 49 12.45 -6.20 19.37
C GLN A 49 12.73 -7.38 20.32
N MET A 50 11.94 -8.45 20.20
CA MET A 50 12.08 -9.63 21.02
C MET A 50 13.37 -10.42 20.66
N PRO A 51 13.95 -11.17 21.59
CA PRO A 51 15.23 -11.87 21.38
C PRO A 51 15.22 -12.91 20.25
N ASP A 52 14.03 -13.42 19.88
CA ASP A 52 13.84 -14.35 18.76
C ASP A 52 13.70 -13.64 17.41
N GLY A 53 13.73 -12.33 17.39
CA GLY A 53 13.58 -11.48 16.21
C GLY A 53 12.16 -11.03 15.91
N SER A 54 11.16 -11.51 16.65
CA SER A 54 9.77 -11.06 16.46
C SER A 54 9.55 -9.62 16.93
N ILE A 55 8.49 -8.99 16.41
CA ILE A 55 8.14 -7.59 16.69
C ILE A 55 6.83 -7.55 17.46
N TYR A 56 6.67 -6.60 18.38
CA TYR A 56 5.39 -6.33 19.03
C TYR A 56 4.42 -5.67 18.04
N ASP A 57 3.14 -5.97 18.19
CA ASP A 57 2.08 -5.39 17.35
C ASP A 57 1.80 -3.95 17.73
N PHE A 58 1.75 -3.66 19.03
CA PHE A 58 1.47 -2.31 19.53
C PHE A 58 2.16 -1.99 20.85
N VAL A 59 2.26 -0.69 21.10
CA VAL A 59 2.66 -0.10 22.36
C VAL A 59 1.55 0.80 22.92
N ALA A 60 1.23 0.64 24.19
CA ALA A 60 0.26 1.47 24.91
C ALA A 60 0.92 2.72 25.54
N LYS A 61 0.10 3.67 26.02
CA LYS A 61 0.57 4.93 26.64
C LYS A 61 1.51 4.72 27.86
N ASP A 62 1.37 3.61 28.55
CA ASP A 62 2.22 3.25 29.70
C ASP A 62 3.54 2.56 29.29
N GLY A 63 3.82 2.48 27.99
CA GLY A 63 5.00 1.82 27.44
C GLY A 63 4.90 0.30 27.34
N SER A 64 3.79 -0.31 27.78
CA SER A 64 3.60 -1.75 27.65
C SER A 64 3.45 -2.16 26.19
N CYS A 65 4.21 -3.19 25.81
CA CYS A 65 4.20 -3.75 24.46
C CYS A 65 3.40 -5.05 24.42
N THR A 66 2.64 -5.27 23.35
CA THR A 66 1.80 -6.45 23.20
C THR A 66 2.08 -7.12 21.85
N ARG A 67 2.16 -8.46 21.86
CA ARG A 67 2.18 -9.31 20.66
C ARG A 67 0.82 -9.95 20.47
N VAL A 68 0.26 -9.83 19.27
CA VAL A 68 -0.97 -10.50 18.84
C VAL A 68 -0.58 -11.75 18.05
N GLU A 69 -0.67 -12.93 18.68
CA GLU A 69 -0.06 -14.16 18.14
C GLU A 69 -0.63 -14.59 16.78
N VAL A 70 -1.88 -14.25 16.47
CA VAL A 70 -2.49 -14.62 15.18
C VAL A 70 -1.97 -13.80 14.01
N GLU A 71 -1.38 -12.62 14.26
CA GLU A 71 -0.86 -11.74 13.22
C GLU A 71 0.51 -12.16 12.73
N ALA A 72 0.71 -12.14 11.40
CA ALA A 72 1.93 -12.60 10.74
C ALA A 72 2.61 -11.52 9.89
N ASP A 73 2.15 -10.29 10.00
CA ASP A 73 2.57 -9.18 9.12
C ASP A 73 3.51 -8.17 9.79
N VAL A 74 3.57 -8.09 11.10
CA VAL A 74 4.32 -7.03 11.81
C VAL A 74 5.81 -7.06 11.53
N GLU A 75 6.40 -8.22 11.30
CA GLU A 75 7.81 -8.39 10.98
C GLU A 75 8.18 -7.76 9.63
N TYR A 76 7.37 -7.98 8.60
CA TYR A 76 7.64 -7.37 7.31
C TYR A 76 7.21 -5.90 7.28
N LEU A 77 6.20 -5.50 8.04
CA LEU A 77 5.75 -4.12 8.12
C LEU A 77 6.79 -3.20 8.79
N VAL A 78 7.49 -3.65 9.83
CA VAL A 78 8.57 -2.84 10.41
C VAL A 78 9.71 -2.62 9.42
N VAL A 79 10.00 -3.60 8.55
CA VAL A 79 11.00 -3.45 7.47
C VAL A 79 10.52 -2.45 6.43
N GLU A 80 9.25 -2.49 6.03
CA GLU A 80 8.66 -1.49 5.13
C GLU A 80 8.74 -0.09 5.74
N ALA A 81 8.38 0.06 7.02
CA ALA A 81 8.46 1.33 7.71
C ALA A 81 9.90 1.87 7.78
N ALA A 82 10.87 1.02 8.13
CA ALA A 82 12.28 1.38 8.17
C ALA A 82 12.83 1.78 6.79
N PHE A 83 12.43 1.09 5.73
CA PHE A 83 12.78 1.47 4.36
C PHE A 83 12.25 2.87 4.01
N ARG A 84 11.00 3.19 4.42
CA ARG A 84 10.41 4.52 4.20
C ARG A 84 11.12 5.60 5.00
N VAL A 85 11.51 5.33 6.26
CA VAL A 85 12.35 6.24 7.06
C VAL A 85 13.64 6.56 6.31
N TRP A 86 14.35 5.54 5.81
CA TRP A 86 15.55 5.76 5.00
C TRP A 86 15.26 6.54 3.72
N GLN A 87 14.20 6.20 3.00
CA GLN A 87 13.82 6.91 1.77
C GLN A 87 13.60 8.41 2.01
N ILE A 88 13.01 8.76 3.14
CA ILE A 88 12.74 10.14 3.53
C ILE A 88 14.01 10.84 4.00
N THR A 89 14.75 10.22 4.94
CA THR A 89 15.88 10.86 5.63
C THR A 89 17.20 10.76 4.89
N GLY A 90 17.41 9.65 4.16
CA GLY A 90 18.70 9.29 3.54
C GLY A 90 19.77 8.90 4.57
N ASP A 91 19.42 8.69 5.84
CA ASP A 91 20.35 8.38 6.92
C ASP A 91 20.83 6.93 6.87
N LEU A 92 21.99 6.72 6.24
CA LEU A 92 22.61 5.39 6.17
C LEU A 92 23.18 4.93 7.52
N ALA A 93 23.61 5.84 8.39
CA ALA A 93 24.12 5.44 9.70
C ALA A 93 22.99 4.88 10.58
N TRP A 94 21.81 5.48 10.49
CA TRP A 94 20.60 4.95 11.10
C TRP A 94 20.24 3.57 10.53
N VAL A 95 20.30 3.40 9.22
CA VAL A 95 20.06 2.10 8.57
C VAL A 95 21.05 1.06 9.06
N GLU A 96 22.36 1.34 9.04
CA GLU A 96 23.40 0.40 9.48
C GLU A 96 23.20 -0.05 10.92
N LYS A 97 22.74 0.85 11.81
CA LYS A 97 22.39 0.52 13.20
C LYS A 97 21.32 -0.56 13.28
N TYR A 98 20.27 -0.45 12.46
CA TYR A 98 19.08 -1.31 12.56
C TYR A 98 19.03 -2.48 11.57
N LEU A 99 19.96 -2.57 10.61
CA LEU A 99 20.01 -3.72 9.66
C LEU A 99 19.95 -5.08 10.36
N PRO A 100 20.68 -5.33 11.50
CA PRO A 100 20.58 -6.61 12.20
C PRO A 100 19.18 -6.92 12.72
N ASN A 101 18.44 -5.90 13.18
CA ASN A 101 17.09 -6.03 13.68
C ASN A 101 16.11 -6.36 12.53
N LEU A 102 16.25 -5.67 11.40
CA LEU A 102 15.41 -5.90 10.21
C LEU A 102 15.64 -7.30 9.62
N ASP A 103 16.90 -7.75 9.57
CA ASP A 103 17.28 -9.11 9.13
C ASP A 103 16.70 -10.18 10.08
N ALA A 104 16.77 -9.94 11.39
CA ALA A 104 16.21 -10.82 12.40
C ALA A 104 14.68 -10.93 12.30
N ALA A 105 13.97 -9.83 12.02
CA ALA A 105 12.52 -9.83 11.85
C ALA A 105 12.08 -10.73 10.69
N LEU A 106 12.65 -10.56 9.49
CA LEU A 106 12.29 -11.41 8.36
C LEU A 106 12.80 -12.87 8.55
N THR A 107 13.94 -13.06 9.20
CA THR A 107 14.45 -14.41 9.55
C THR A 107 13.49 -15.12 10.50
N TYR A 108 12.95 -14.43 11.51
CA TYR A 108 11.92 -14.98 12.39
C TYR A 108 10.71 -15.49 11.59
N SER A 109 10.21 -14.70 10.64
CA SER A 109 9.07 -15.12 9.79
C SER A 109 9.37 -16.43 9.04
N MET A 110 10.63 -16.67 8.62
CA MET A 110 11.03 -17.88 7.88
C MET A 110 11.39 -19.07 8.76
N THR A 111 11.75 -18.85 10.01
CA THR A 111 12.25 -19.90 10.91
C THR A 111 11.28 -20.31 11.99
N SER A 112 10.33 -19.45 12.32
CA SER A 112 9.30 -19.72 13.31
C SER A 112 8.34 -20.83 12.82
N PRO A 113 8.11 -21.88 13.60
CA PRO A 113 7.22 -22.98 13.22
C PRO A 113 5.75 -22.56 13.11
N ILE A 114 5.36 -21.44 13.72
CA ILE A 114 4.00 -20.88 13.62
C ILE A 114 3.86 -19.88 12.45
N ARG A 115 4.97 -19.52 11.76
CA ARG A 115 4.99 -18.52 10.69
C ARG A 115 5.37 -19.08 9.32
N TRP A 116 6.12 -20.16 9.25
CA TRP A 116 6.61 -20.67 7.97
C TRP A 116 6.06 -22.05 7.64
N SER A 117 5.52 -22.19 6.43
CA SER A 117 5.17 -23.47 5.85
C SER A 117 6.35 -24.01 5.02
N GLN A 118 7.04 -25.03 5.51
CA GLN A 118 8.15 -25.65 4.77
C GLN A 118 7.69 -26.29 3.45
N GLU A 119 6.48 -26.83 3.43
CA GLU A 119 5.91 -27.48 2.26
C GLU A 119 5.65 -26.48 1.12
N HIS A 120 5.14 -25.28 1.47
CA HIS A 120 4.76 -24.27 0.51
C HIS A 120 5.87 -23.23 0.24
N GLY A 121 6.85 -23.10 1.17
CA GLY A 121 7.85 -22.04 1.14
C GLY A 121 7.22 -20.64 1.23
N LEU A 122 6.22 -20.50 2.10
CA LEU A 122 5.40 -19.31 2.29
C LEU A 122 5.10 -19.06 3.77
N ILE A 123 4.81 -17.81 4.11
CA ILE A 123 4.29 -17.45 5.42
C ILE A 123 2.90 -18.05 5.60
N LYS A 124 2.66 -18.63 6.76
CA LYS A 124 1.39 -19.15 7.23
C LYS A 124 0.91 -18.42 8.50
N ARG A 125 -0.37 -18.45 8.72
CA ARG A 125 -1.03 -17.93 9.93
C ARG A 125 -2.29 -18.72 10.25
N PRO A 126 -2.90 -18.55 11.44
CA PRO A 126 -4.25 -19.02 11.67
C PRO A 126 -5.22 -18.51 10.61
N PHE A 127 -6.28 -19.27 10.34
CA PHE A 127 -7.30 -18.85 9.39
C PHE A 127 -8.05 -17.63 9.93
N THR A 128 -7.80 -16.47 9.36
CA THR A 128 -8.37 -15.16 9.71
C THR A 128 -9.07 -14.55 8.50
N ILE A 129 -9.83 -13.49 8.69
CA ILE A 129 -10.27 -12.67 7.56
C ILE A 129 -9.09 -11.83 7.12
N ASP A 130 -8.56 -12.13 5.93
CA ASP A 130 -7.37 -11.49 5.38
C ASP A 130 -6.25 -11.40 6.44
N THR A 131 -5.46 -10.35 6.50
CA THR A 131 -4.35 -10.16 7.43
C THR A 131 -4.75 -9.62 8.80
N TRP A 132 -6.05 -9.64 9.14
CA TRP A 132 -6.57 -9.14 10.42
C TRP A 132 -6.47 -10.18 11.55
N ASP A 133 -6.77 -9.75 12.77
CA ASP A 133 -6.68 -10.54 14.00
C ASP A 133 -7.94 -11.37 14.32
N PHE A 134 -8.90 -11.44 13.39
CA PHE A 134 -10.14 -12.20 13.53
C PHE A 134 -9.94 -13.64 13.07
N ALA A 135 -9.50 -14.52 13.98
CA ALA A 135 -9.33 -15.92 13.68
C ALA A 135 -10.66 -16.65 13.58
N TYR A 136 -10.76 -17.59 12.64
CA TYR A 136 -11.95 -18.44 12.45
C TYR A 136 -12.24 -19.27 13.68
N THR A 137 -13.49 -19.26 14.14
CA THR A 137 -13.89 -19.95 15.37
C THR A 137 -14.92 -21.04 15.13
N GLY A 138 -15.54 -21.07 13.97
CA GLY A 138 -16.71 -21.93 13.71
C GLY A 138 -17.87 -21.65 14.66
N GLY A 139 -18.11 -20.39 15.02
CA GLY A 139 -19.15 -19.94 15.93
C GLY A 139 -18.80 -20.04 17.43
N LYS A 140 -17.56 -20.39 17.79
CA LYS A 140 -17.08 -20.41 19.17
C LYS A 140 -16.58 -19.02 19.60
N GLU A 141 -16.38 -18.84 20.92
CA GLU A 141 -15.86 -17.58 21.46
C GLU A 141 -14.50 -17.23 20.89
N ARG A 142 -14.28 -15.94 20.61
CA ARG A 142 -13.04 -15.37 20.05
C ARG A 142 -11.84 -15.61 20.99
N SER A 143 -10.68 -15.94 20.42
CA SER A 143 -9.43 -16.17 21.15
C SER A 143 -8.70 -14.89 21.58
N ARG A 144 -9.19 -13.70 21.25
CA ARG A 144 -8.56 -12.41 21.54
C ARG A 144 -7.11 -12.32 21.05
N GLY A 145 -6.84 -12.76 19.82
CA GLY A 145 -5.53 -12.65 19.16
C GLY A 145 -4.51 -13.69 19.59
N ARG A 146 -4.86 -14.68 20.42
CA ARG A 146 -4.00 -15.83 20.75
C ARG A 146 -4.27 -17.01 19.84
N ILE A 147 -3.22 -17.79 19.57
CA ILE A 147 -3.33 -19.06 18.85
C ILE A 147 -3.80 -20.12 19.84
N ARG A 148 -4.95 -20.74 19.55
CA ARG A 148 -5.52 -21.83 20.35
C ARG A 148 -4.91 -23.16 19.95
N GLU A 149 -5.01 -24.16 20.83
CA GLU A 149 -4.76 -25.55 20.49
C GLU A 149 -5.72 -25.99 19.37
N ASN A 150 -5.17 -26.56 18.30
CA ASN A 150 -5.89 -26.97 17.10
C ASN A 150 -6.51 -25.82 16.28
N GLU A 151 -5.95 -24.60 16.36
CA GLU A 151 -6.30 -23.52 15.47
C GLU A 151 -5.95 -23.91 14.02
N PRO A 152 -6.90 -23.83 13.05
CA PRO A 152 -6.58 -24.15 11.65
C PRO A 152 -5.65 -23.10 11.06
N PHE A 153 -4.61 -23.56 10.37
CA PHE A 153 -3.65 -22.70 9.67
C PHE A 153 -3.87 -22.71 8.16
N GLY A 154 -3.46 -21.63 7.55
CA GLY A 154 -3.42 -21.47 6.12
C GLY A 154 -2.43 -20.40 5.67
N ILE A 155 -2.41 -20.14 4.38
CA ILE A 155 -1.55 -19.18 3.71
C ILE A 155 -2.43 -18.04 3.20
N MET A 156 -2.12 -16.82 3.63
CA MET A 156 -2.70 -15.58 3.12
C MET A 156 -1.77 -14.96 2.08
N HIS A 157 -2.30 -14.64 0.92
CA HIS A 157 -1.49 -14.00 -0.12
C HIS A 157 -1.00 -12.60 0.32
N GLY A 158 -1.77 -11.91 1.17
CA GLY A 158 -1.42 -10.59 1.69
C GLY A 158 -0.12 -10.58 2.48
N ASP A 159 0.05 -11.52 3.42
CA ASP A 159 1.29 -11.68 4.18
C ASP A 159 2.48 -11.94 3.24
N ASN A 160 2.29 -12.78 2.23
CA ASN A 160 3.36 -13.21 1.34
C ASN A 160 3.75 -12.14 0.31
N THR A 161 2.81 -11.33 -0.20
CA THR A 161 3.17 -10.16 -1.03
C THR A 161 3.91 -9.11 -0.21
N GLY A 162 3.49 -8.86 1.04
CA GLY A 162 4.16 -7.94 1.95
C GLY A 162 5.57 -8.39 2.33
N PHE A 163 5.73 -9.66 2.66
CA PHE A 163 7.05 -10.24 2.97
C PHE A 163 8.00 -10.17 1.76
N ALA A 164 7.54 -10.52 0.56
CA ALA A 164 8.34 -10.46 -0.65
C ALA A 164 8.78 -9.01 -0.98
N GLN A 165 7.89 -8.02 -0.81
CA GLN A 165 8.22 -6.61 -0.92
C GLN A 165 9.30 -6.21 0.08
N SER A 166 9.12 -6.55 1.35
CA SER A 166 10.05 -6.18 2.43
C SER A 166 11.39 -6.87 2.29
N ALA A 167 11.44 -8.10 1.77
CA ALA A 167 12.69 -8.75 1.41
C ALA A 167 13.46 -7.98 0.32
N ASN A 168 12.77 -7.45 -0.71
CA ASN A 168 13.39 -6.58 -1.70
C ASN A 168 13.85 -5.23 -1.11
N MET A 169 13.07 -4.65 -0.20
CA MET A 169 13.43 -3.41 0.49
C MET A 169 14.66 -3.63 1.37
N LEU A 170 14.73 -4.71 2.14
CA LEU A 170 15.89 -5.06 2.95
C LEU A 170 17.13 -5.32 2.07
N ALA A 171 16.95 -5.99 0.93
CA ALA A 171 18.03 -6.17 -0.04
C ALA A 171 18.58 -4.83 -0.55
N ALA A 172 17.71 -3.87 -0.83
CA ALA A 172 18.13 -2.53 -1.26
C ALA A 172 18.88 -1.78 -0.16
N LEU A 173 18.47 -1.89 1.11
CA LEU A 173 19.18 -1.31 2.25
C LEU A 173 20.57 -1.94 2.42
N TYR A 174 20.69 -3.26 2.32
CA TYR A 174 21.97 -3.95 2.35
C TYR A 174 22.90 -3.52 1.21
N GLU A 175 22.37 -3.33 0.00
CA GLU A 175 23.15 -2.87 -1.14
C GLU A 175 23.67 -1.46 -0.93
N ARG A 176 22.86 -0.55 -0.35
CA ARG A 176 23.26 0.81 0.01
C ARG A 176 24.36 0.84 1.06
N CYS A 177 24.36 -0.11 1.99
CA CYS A 177 25.39 -0.29 3.01
C CYS A 177 26.58 -1.17 2.52
N GLY A 178 26.63 -1.53 1.23
CA GLY A 178 27.75 -2.27 0.62
C GLY A 178 27.78 -3.78 0.88
N ASN A 179 26.75 -4.36 1.51
CA ASN A 179 26.67 -5.80 1.75
C ASN A 179 25.90 -6.53 0.63
N LEU A 180 26.63 -6.76 -0.48
CA LEU A 180 26.05 -7.37 -1.68
C LEU A 180 25.63 -8.83 -1.50
N GLU A 181 26.25 -9.58 -0.59
CA GLU A 181 25.90 -10.98 -0.28
C GLU A 181 24.50 -11.04 0.35
N LYS A 182 24.25 -10.25 1.40
CA LYS A 182 22.94 -10.16 2.04
C LYS A 182 21.89 -9.60 1.09
N ALA A 183 22.23 -8.60 0.27
CA ALA A 183 21.33 -8.07 -0.76
C ALA A 183 20.91 -9.17 -1.75
N HIS A 184 21.85 -9.97 -2.25
CA HIS A 184 21.55 -11.09 -3.14
C HIS A 184 20.68 -12.15 -2.47
N HIS A 185 20.97 -12.49 -1.20
CA HIS A 185 20.18 -13.44 -0.41
C HIS A 185 18.70 -13.01 -0.36
N TRP A 186 18.42 -11.80 0.10
CA TRP A 186 17.04 -11.33 0.27
C TRP A 186 16.27 -11.14 -1.06
N ARG A 187 16.96 -10.75 -2.15
CA ARG A 187 16.35 -10.76 -3.50
C ARG A 187 15.98 -12.18 -3.95
N THR A 188 16.81 -13.16 -3.61
CA THR A 188 16.52 -14.57 -3.93
C THR A 188 15.34 -15.09 -3.14
N VAL A 189 15.27 -14.80 -1.85
CA VAL A 189 14.12 -15.12 -0.99
C VAL A 189 12.83 -14.49 -1.55
N SER A 190 12.84 -13.20 -1.86
CA SER A 190 11.68 -12.52 -2.46
C SER A 190 11.19 -13.24 -3.70
N ARG A 191 12.10 -13.57 -4.64
CA ARG A 191 11.74 -14.24 -5.89
C ARG A 191 11.12 -15.61 -5.65
N GLN A 192 11.66 -16.42 -4.76
CA GLN A 192 11.12 -17.73 -4.41
C GLN A 192 9.72 -17.63 -3.81
N VAL A 193 9.49 -16.65 -2.92
CA VAL A 193 8.17 -16.39 -2.33
C VAL A 193 7.17 -16.00 -3.42
N VAL A 194 7.54 -15.12 -4.35
CA VAL A 194 6.67 -14.72 -5.47
C VAL A 194 6.33 -15.91 -6.38
N GLU A 195 7.31 -16.77 -6.70
CA GLU A 195 7.09 -17.99 -7.48
C GLU A 195 6.08 -18.92 -6.80
N ASN A 196 6.26 -19.16 -5.50
CA ASN A 196 5.37 -20.00 -4.71
C ASN A 196 3.97 -19.37 -4.55
N LEU A 197 3.90 -18.07 -4.30
CA LEU A 197 2.66 -17.32 -4.23
C LEU A 197 1.83 -17.46 -5.51
N ASN A 198 2.47 -17.29 -6.67
CA ASN A 198 1.83 -17.47 -7.97
C ASN A 198 1.36 -18.92 -8.21
N LYS A 199 2.11 -19.90 -7.71
CA LYS A 199 1.78 -21.33 -7.84
C LYS A 199 0.57 -21.72 -6.99
N TYR A 200 0.49 -21.23 -5.75
CA TYR A 200 -0.47 -21.73 -4.79
C TYR A 200 -1.69 -20.83 -4.59
N CYS A 201 -1.53 -19.50 -4.74
CA CYS A 201 -2.58 -18.55 -4.39
C CYS A 201 -3.29 -17.93 -5.61
N TRP A 202 -2.70 -17.98 -6.82
CA TRP A 202 -3.31 -17.38 -8.01
C TRP A 202 -4.38 -18.29 -8.61
N ASN A 203 -5.63 -17.78 -8.73
CA ASN A 203 -6.77 -18.55 -9.26
C ASN A 203 -7.06 -18.33 -10.77
N GLY A 204 -6.22 -17.56 -11.45
CA GLY A 204 -6.41 -17.18 -12.85
C GLY A 204 -6.96 -15.78 -13.05
N LYS A 205 -7.50 -15.13 -12.00
CA LYS A 205 -8.06 -13.78 -12.02
C LYS A 205 -7.51 -12.86 -10.94
N PHE A 206 -7.35 -13.39 -9.72
CA PHE A 206 -6.85 -12.70 -8.54
C PHE A 206 -6.23 -13.72 -7.58
N TYR A 207 -5.58 -13.24 -6.51
CA TYR A 207 -5.09 -14.13 -5.46
C TYR A 207 -6.24 -14.52 -4.54
N THR A 208 -6.46 -15.85 -4.38
CA THR A 208 -7.45 -16.41 -3.45
C THR A 208 -7.20 -15.89 -2.03
N HIS A 209 -8.28 -15.62 -1.32
CA HIS A 209 -8.22 -15.12 0.05
C HIS A 209 -7.33 -16.00 0.93
N HIS A 210 -7.50 -17.30 0.88
CA HIS A 210 -6.83 -18.25 1.76
C HIS A 210 -6.52 -19.58 1.06
N VAL A 211 -5.33 -20.14 1.30
CA VAL A 211 -4.97 -21.50 0.93
C VAL A 211 -4.84 -22.32 2.20
N HIS A 212 -5.74 -23.29 2.40
CA HIS A 212 -5.80 -24.09 3.62
C HIS A 212 -4.58 -25.04 3.75
N ILE A 213 -3.91 -25.00 4.90
CA ILE A 213 -3.00 -26.04 5.36
C ILE A 213 -3.82 -27.07 6.13
N ASP A 214 -4.61 -26.60 7.09
CA ASP A 214 -5.57 -27.42 7.81
C ASP A 214 -6.95 -27.20 7.17
N PRO A 215 -7.65 -28.28 6.73
CA PRO A 215 -8.93 -28.15 6.06
C PRO A 215 -9.99 -27.48 6.94
N VAL A 216 -10.62 -26.46 6.41
CA VAL A 216 -11.78 -25.78 7.00
C VAL A 216 -12.84 -25.67 5.92
N ASP A 217 -14.06 -26.06 6.27
CA ASP A 217 -15.24 -25.85 5.42
C ASP A 217 -16.14 -24.80 6.08
N VAL A 218 -16.34 -23.70 5.40
CA VAL A 218 -17.22 -22.62 5.87
C VAL A 218 -18.52 -22.69 5.08
N GLU A 219 -19.57 -23.17 5.74
CA GLU A 219 -20.88 -23.38 5.10
C GLU A 219 -21.36 -22.11 4.40
N GLY A 220 -21.74 -22.25 3.13
CA GLY A 220 -22.28 -21.16 2.31
C GLY A 220 -21.25 -20.22 1.71
N VAL A 221 -19.96 -20.47 1.86
CA VAL A 221 -18.88 -19.67 1.28
C VAL A 221 -18.15 -20.44 0.18
N ASP A 222 -18.07 -19.85 -1.01
CA ASP A 222 -17.14 -20.25 -2.06
C ASP A 222 -15.90 -19.37 -1.97
N GLU A 223 -14.89 -19.83 -1.24
CA GLU A 223 -13.65 -19.08 -1.00
C GLU A 223 -12.88 -18.77 -2.30
N ALA A 224 -13.04 -19.59 -3.35
CA ALA A 224 -12.41 -19.32 -4.64
C ALA A 224 -12.93 -18.05 -5.31
N ARG A 225 -14.11 -17.56 -4.89
CA ARG A 225 -14.70 -16.31 -5.38
C ARG A 225 -14.43 -15.10 -4.49
N GLN A 226 -13.83 -15.30 -3.32
CA GLN A 226 -13.57 -14.23 -2.38
C GLN A 226 -12.39 -13.38 -2.83
N LEU A 227 -12.69 -12.14 -3.24
CA LEU A 227 -11.71 -11.10 -3.49
C LEU A 227 -11.48 -10.33 -2.19
N SER A 228 -10.32 -10.49 -1.58
CA SER A 228 -9.98 -9.82 -0.33
C SER A 228 -9.11 -8.58 -0.56
N LEU A 229 -9.11 -7.68 0.41
CA LEU A 229 -8.47 -6.36 0.35
C LEU A 229 -6.96 -6.42 0.05
N SER A 230 -6.28 -7.49 0.45
CA SER A 230 -4.85 -7.68 0.17
C SER A 230 -4.52 -7.79 -1.33
N ASN A 231 -5.50 -8.04 -2.21
CA ASN A 231 -5.31 -7.91 -3.64
C ASN A 231 -5.02 -6.46 -4.04
N ALA A 232 -5.72 -5.49 -3.45
CA ALA A 232 -5.44 -4.07 -3.69
C ALA A 232 -4.04 -3.66 -3.20
N TYR A 233 -3.64 -4.09 -2.00
CA TYR A 233 -2.28 -3.87 -1.50
C TYR A 233 -1.21 -4.52 -2.38
N GLY A 234 -1.45 -5.76 -2.80
CA GLY A 234 -0.50 -6.55 -3.56
C GLY A 234 -0.06 -5.87 -4.85
N MET A 235 -0.98 -5.21 -5.55
CA MET A 235 -0.69 -4.49 -6.79
C MET A 235 0.36 -3.38 -6.62
N ASN A 236 0.43 -2.73 -5.45
CA ASN A 236 1.35 -1.62 -5.18
C ASN A 236 2.67 -2.07 -4.53
N ARG A 237 2.87 -3.36 -4.29
CA ARG A 237 4.06 -3.91 -3.62
C ARG A 237 5.23 -4.22 -4.56
N GLY A 238 5.04 -4.05 -5.88
CA GLY A 238 6.08 -4.27 -6.89
C GLY A 238 6.51 -5.73 -7.07
N VAL A 239 5.71 -6.68 -6.58
CA VAL A 239 5.95 -8.13 -6.64
C VAL A 239 4.88 -8.88 -7.46
N VAL A 240 3.84 -8.19 -7.85
CA VAL A 240 2.78 -8.70 -8.74
C VAL A 240 3.03 -8.14 -10.14
N ASP A 241 3.03 -8.99 -11.14
CA ASP A 241 3.25 -8.56 -12.53
C ASP A 241 2.07 -7.74 -13.09
N HIS A 242 2.36 -6.93 -14.11
CA HIS A 242 1.39 -6.03 -14.73
C HIS A 242 0.11 -6.75 -15.17
N GLY A 243 0.21 -7.90 -15.84
CA GLY A 243 -0.96 -8.63 -16.34
C GLY A 243 -1.88 -9.10 -15.21
N LYS A 244 -1.30 -9.50 -14.05
CA LYS A 244 -2.10 -9.85 -12.87
C LYS A 244 -2.73 -8.61 -12.22
N CYS A 245 -2.03 -7.48 -12.15
CA CYS A 245 -2.59 -6.23 -11.66
C CYS A 245 -3.79 -5.80 -12.52
N VAL A 246 -3.67 -5.83 -13.85
CA VAL A 246 -4.77 -5.58 -14.79
C VAL A 246 -5.95 -6.53 -14.55
N SER A 247 -5.68 -7.83 -14.35
CA SER A 247 -6.73 -8.81 -14.06
C SER A 247 -7.47 -8.52 -12.75
N ILE A 248 -6.74 -8.12 -11.69
CA ILE A 248 -7.32 -7.75 -10.40
C ILE A 248 -8.18 -6.46 -10.53
N ILE A 249 -7.66 -5.43 -11.22
CA ILE A 249 -8.42 -4.18 -11.46
C ILE A 249 -9.73 -4.48 -12.21
N ASN A 250 -9.67 -5.31 -13.25
CA ASN A 250 -10.86 -5.72 -13.99
C ASN A 250 -11.87 -6.47 -13.12
N GLU A 251 -11.41 -7.27 -12.16
CA GLU A 251 -12.29 -7.96 -11.22
C GLU A 251 -13.03 -6.98 -10.29
N TYR A 252 -12.37 -5.90 -9.82
CA TYR A 252 -13.05 -4.81 -9.11
C TYR A 252 -14.06 -4.08 -9.99
N LEU A 253 -13.72 -3.81 -11.26
CA LEU A 253 -14.63 -3.19 -12.22
C LEU A 253 -15.85 -4.05 -12.53
N GLU A 254 -15.71 -5.37 -12.61
CA GLU A 254 -16.85 -6.30 -12.77
C GLU A 254 -17.76 -6.29 -11.53
N ARG A 255 -17.19 -6.27 -10.32
CA ARG A 255 -17.97 -6.13 -9.09
C ARG A 255 -18.71 -4.80 -9.03
N ARG A 256 -18.08 -3.71 -9.45
CA ARG A 256 -18.72 -2.39 -9.55
C ARG A 256 -20.00 -2.42 -10.41
N LYS A 257 -20.00 -3.18 -11.51
CA LYS A 257 -21.16 -3.29 -12.41
C LYS A 257 -22.31 -4.10 -11.81
N THR A 258 -22.02 -5.02 -10.92
CA THR A 258 -22.98 -6.03 -10.43
C THR A 258 -23.42 -5.81 -9.00
N THR A 259 -22.64 -5.06 -8.19
CA THR A 259 -22.95 -4.80 -6.79
C THR A 259 -24.09 -3.79 -6.61
N ALA A 260 -24.88 -3.97 -5.55
CA ALA A 260 -25.80 -2.95 -5.04
C ALA A 260 -25.15 -2.00 -4.03
N ALA A 261 -23.87 -2.25 -3.66
CA ALA A 261 -23.14 -1.37 -2.76
C ALA A 261 -22.82 -0.03 -3.45
N PHE A 262 -22.66 1.03 -2.67
CA PHE A 262 -22.33 2.35 -3.20
C PHE A 262 -20.92 2.46 -3.77
N ALA A 263 -20.02 1.52 -3.38
CA ALA A 263 -18.68 1.39 -3.90
C ALA A 263 -18.22 -0.08 -3.89
N GLU A 264 -17.24 -0.38 -4.74
CA GLU A 264 -16.65 -1.72 -4.91
C GLU A 264 -15.42 -1.97 -4.01
N TRP A 265 -15.15 -1.11 -3.06
CA TRP A 265 -13.96 -1.16 -2.18
C TRP A 265 -14.15 -2.10 -1.00
N PHE A 266 -14.64 -3.30 -1.25
CA PHE A 266 -14.91 -4.31 -0.24
C PHE A 266 -13.62 -4.74 0.48
N SER A 267 -13.73 -4.93 1.80
CA SER A 267 -12.70 -5.63 2.57
C SER A 267 -12.56 -7.08 2.13
N ILE A 268 -13.69 -7.74 1.85
CA ILE A 268 -13.80 -9.06 1.21
C ILE A 268 -15.17 -9.18 0.52
N ASP A 269 -15.20 -9.77 -0.68
CA ASP A 269 -16.44 -10.04 -1.42
C ASP A 269 -16.37 -11.39 -2.14
N PRO A 270 -17.33 -12.31 -1.92
CA PRO A 270 -18.43 -12.25 -0.96
C PRO A 270 -17.98 -12.35 0.51
N PRO A 271 -18.76 -11.79 1.45
CA PRO A 271 -18.45 -11.86 2.87
C PRO A 271 -18.69 -13.25 3.46
N PHE A 272 -18.14 -13.50 4.64
CA PHE A 272 -18.41 -14.68 5.45
C PHE A 272 -19.77 -14.58 6.16
N PRO A 273 -20.41 -15.71 6.51
CA PRO A 273 -21.66 -15.72 7.27
C PRO A 273 -21.46 -15.17 8.69
N GLU A 274 -22.57 -14.78 9.31
CA GLU A 274 -22.57 -14.32 10.70
C GLU A 274 -21.94 -15.33 11.65
N ASN A 275 -21.25 -14.82 12.67
CA ASN A 275 -20.59 -15.58 13.74
C ASN A 275 -19.45 -16.52 13.30
N ALA A 276 -19.05 -16.59 12.02
CA ALA A 276 -17.95 -17.45 11.59
C ALA A 276 -16.65 -17.19 12.38
N PHE A 277 -16.42 -15.97 12.82
CA PHE A 277 -15.24 -15.52 13.57
C PHE A 277 -15.53 -15.24 15.06
N GLY A 278 -16.67 -15.67 15.59
CA GLY A 278 -17.04 -15.55 17.00
C GLY A 278 -17.16 -14.11 17.51
N PHE A 279 -17.58 -13.20 16.64
CA PHE A 279 -17.77 -11.79 16.95
C PHE A 279 -19.09 -11.27 16.38
N GLU A 280 -20.03 -10.93 17.27
CA GLU A 280 -21.44 -10.61 16.92
C GLU A 280 -21.58 -9.40 15.98
N LYS A 281 -20.69 -8.41 16.10
CA LYS A 281 -20.72 -7.20 15.26
C LYS A 281 -20.09 -7.39 13.88
N LEU A 282 -19.42 -8.52 13.63
CA LEU A 282 -18.77 -8.81 12.36
C LEU A 282 -19.73 -9.49 11.38
N VAL A 283 -20.88 -8.88 11.21
CA VAL A 283 -21.92 -9.34 10.28
C VAL A 283 -21.50 -9.10 8.82
N PRO A 284 -22.09 -9.80 7.84
CA PRO A 284 -21.85 -9.51 6.42
C PRO A 284 -22.07 -8.03 6.09
N GLY A 285 -21.09 -7.40 5.46
CA GLY A 285 -21.10 -5.97 5.14
C GLY A 285 -20.51 -5.07 6.23
N ALA A 286 -20.06 -5.63 7.36
CA ALA A 286 -19.42 -4.85 8.43
C ALA A 286 -17.91 -5.04 8.45
N TYR A 287 -17.18 -3.94 8.58
CA TYR A 287 -15.73 -3.88 8.77
C TYR A 287 -14.97 -4.81 7.82
N VAL A 288 -14.13 -5.72 8.35
CA VAL A 288 -13.33 -6.66 7.54
C VAL A 288 -14.17 -7.78 6.89
N ASN A 289 -15.46 -7.91 7.23
CA ASN A 289 -16.36 -8.90 6.66
C ASN A 289 -17.29 -8.30 5.59
N GLY A 290 -16.73 -7.67 4.59
CA GLY A 290 -17.47 -7.11 3.45
C GLY A 290 -17.81 -5.62 3.58
N GLY A 291 -17.30 -4.92 4.59
CA GLY A 291 -17.43 -3.46 4.69
C GLY A 291 -16.68 -2.77 3.54
N ILE A 292 -17.18 -1.61 3.16
CA ILE A 292 -16.53 -0.76 2.16
C ILE A 292 -15.46 0.07 2.84
N MET A 293 -14.22 -0.09 2.42
CA MET A 293 -13.07 0.53 3.08
C MET A 293 -12.37 1.54 2.15
N PRO A 294 -12.29 2.83 2.53
CA PRO A 294 -11.52 3.83 1.78
C PRO A 294 -10.05 3.43 1.57
N LEU A 295 -9.45 2.68 2.49
CA LEU A 295 -8.10 2.16 2.32
C LEU A 295 -7.96 1.24 1.08
N VAL A 296 -8.97 0.41 0.80
CA VAL A 296 -9.01 -0.45 -0.40
C VAL A 296 -9.15 0.43 -1.64
N GLY A 297 -10.04 1.43 -1.58
CA GLY A 297 -10.22 2.41 -2.66
C GLY A 297 -8.93 3.14 -3.00
N GLY A 298 -8.17 3.61 -1.99
CA GLY A 298 -6.91 4.31 -2.20
C GLY A 298 -5.82 3.44 -2.83
N GLU A 299 -5.65 2.21 -2.34
CA GLU A 299 -4.70 1.26 -2.94
C GLU A 299 -5.10 0.88 -4.39
N LEU A 300 -6.39 0.68 -4.64
CA LEU A 300 -6.92 0.41 -5.97
C LEU A 300 -6.72 1.59 -6.92
N ALA A 301 -7.00 2.82 -6.47
CA ALA A 301 -6.77 4.03 -7.26
C ALA A 301 -5.29 4.20 -7.61
N ARG A 302 -4.39 3.95 -6.64
CA ARG A 302 -2.95 4.04 -6.87
C ARG A 302 -2.49 3.03 -7.94
N ALA A 303 -2.96 1.79 -7.85
CA ALA A 303 -2.68 0.75 -8.85
C ALA A 303 -3.29 1.10 -10.22
N ALA A 304 -4.50 1.62 -10.27
CA ALA A 304 -5.16 2.03 -11.50
C ALA A 304 -4.33 3.06 -12.29
N PHE A 305 -3.74 4.05 -11.61
CA PHE A 305 -2.84 5.03 -12.24
C PHE A 305 -1.56 4.41 -12.81
N ASP A 306 -1.03 3.35 -12.23
CA ASP A 306 0.19 2.70 -12.71
C ASP A 306 -0.06 1.68 -13.83
N HIS A 307 -1.30 1.23 -13.98
CA HIS A 307 -1.63 0.12 -14.88
C HIS A 307 -2.58 0.49 -16.05
N GLY A 308 -2.71 1.79 -16.38
CA GLY A 308 -3.44 2.25 -17.56
C GLY A 308 -4.96 2.43 -17.35
N PHE A 309 -5.41 2.58 -16.10
CA PHE A 309 -6.82 2.83 -15.74
C PHE A 309 -6.97 4.19 -15.07
N GLU A 310 -6.38 5.24 -15.63
CA GLU A 310 -6.24 6.56 -15.01
C GLU A 310 -7.58 7.22 -14.68
N GLU A 311 -8.57 7.08 -15.57
CA GLU A 311 -9.92 7.61 -15.33
C GLU A 311 -10.60 6.92 -14.14
N TYR A 312 -10.38 5.62 -13.98
CA TYR A 312 -10.90 4.86 -12.86
C TYR A 312 -10.24 5.30 -11.54
N GLY A 313 -8.91 5.48 -11.54
CA GLY A 313 -8.19 6.03 -10.39
C GLY A 313 -8.69 7.43 -10.01
N ALA A 314 -8.88 8.30 -10.99
CA ALA A 314 -9.42 9.66 -10.79
C ALA A 314 -10.87 9.65 -10.27
N ASP A 315 -11.69 8.72 -10.76
CA ASP A 315 -13.08 8.53 -10.31
C ASP A 315 -13.14 8.09 -8.82
N ILE A 316 -12.29 7.15 -8.40
CA ILE A 316 -12.19 6.74 -7.00
C ILE A 316 -11.87 7.94 -6.10
N LEU A 317 -10.85 8.73 -6.46
CA LEU A 317 -10.45 9.91 -5.69
C LEU A 317 -11.56 10.96 -5.62
N ARG A 318 -12.31 11.17 -6.72
CA ARG A 318 -13.44 12.10 -6.76
C ARG A 318 -14.56 11.63 -5.83
N ARG A 319 -14.96 10.37 -5.89
CA ARG A 319 -15.98 9.79 -5.00
C ARG A 319 -15.60 9.93 -3.53
N TYR A 320 -14.34 9.67 -3.18
CA TYR A 320 -13.87 9.83 -1.80
C TYR A 320 -13.88 11.29 -1.35
N LYS A 321 -13.47 12.24 -2.23
CA LYS A 321 -13.59 13.68 -1.96
C LYS A 321 -15.03 14.06 -1.64
N ASP A 322 -15.99 13.60 -2.46
CA ASP A 322 -17.41 13.91 -2.27
C ASP A 322 -17.92 13.34 -0.93
N MET A 323 -17.50 12.13 -0.52
CA MET A 323 -17.81 11.53 0.79
C MET A 323 -17.31 12.39 1.95
N ILE A 324 -16.07 12.90 1.87
CA ILE A 324 -15.52 13.80 2.90
C ILE A 324 -16.26 15.13 2.93
N GLU A 325 -16.56 15.72 1.78
CA GLU A 325 -17.31 17.00 1.72
C GLU A 325 -18.73 16.89 2.29
N GLU A 326 -19.35 15.71 2.17
CA GLU A 326 -20.69 15.46 2.75
C GLU A 326 -20.63 15.28 4.28
N SER A 327 -19.64 14.54 4.79
CA SER A 327 -19.58 14.17 6.22
C SER A 327 -18.65 15.05 7.06
N ASN A 328 -17.66 15.72 6.45
CA ASN A 328 -16.50 16.37 7.07
C ASN A 328 -15.65 15.42 7.94
N GLU A 329 -15.74 14.10 7.68
CA GLU A 329 -15.04 13.05 8.43
C GLU A 329 -14.41 12.01 7.50
N THR A 330 -13.42 11.29 8.02
CA THR A 330 -12.78 10.14 7.36
C THR A 330 -13.07 8.90 8.18
N TYR A 331 -13.99 8.05 7.70
CA TYR A 331 -14.35 6.81 8.37
C TYR A 331 -13.46 5.65 7.96
N LEU A 332 -13.20 4.76 8.90
CA LEU A 332 -12.43 3.54 8.67
C LEU A 332 -13.13 2.63 7.64
N TRP A 333 -14.45 2.51 7.76
CA TRP A 333 -15.26 1.71 6.86
C TRP A 333 -16.72 2.20 6.83
N TYR A 334 -17.45 1.74 5.82
CA TYR A 334 -18.87 2.01 5.60
C TYR A 334 -19.59 0.70 5.35
N PHE A 335 -20.88 0.64 5.71
CA PHE A 335 -21.75 -0.43 5.23
C PHE A 335 -21.94 -0.32 3.70
N PRO A 336 -22.29 -1.43 2.99
CA PRO A 336 -22.61 -1.38 1.57
C PRO A 336 -23.71 -0.38 1.19
N SER A 337 -24.60 -0.02 2.13
CA SER A 337 -25.61 1.04 1.97
C SER A 337 -25.05 2.46 1.87
N GLY A 338 -23.79 2.68 2.22
CA GLY A 338 -23.17 4.02 2.34
C GLY A 338 -23.22 4.60 3.76
N GLN A 339 -23.89 3.95 4.71
CA GLN A 339 -23.87 4.38 6.11
C GLN A 339 -22.46 4.19 6.69
N PRO A 340 -21.85 5.22 7.28
CA PRO A 340 -20.55 5.09 7.92
C PRO A 340 -20.61 4.23 9.18
N SER A 341 -19.45 3.71 9.60
CA SER A 341 -19.29 3.06 10.92
C SER A 341 -19.52 4.06 12.04
N GLU A 342 -20.08 3.58 13.16
CA GLU A 342 -20.35 4.32 14.38
C GLU A 342 -19.76 3.55 15.58
N GLU A 343 -19.70 4.17 16.77
CA GLU A 343 -19.21 3.49 17.99
C GLU A 343 -19.97 2.21 18.29
N GLU A 344 -21.29 2.21 18.10
CA GLU A 344 -22.16 1.06 18.33
C GLU A 344 -21.90 -0.09 17.35
N THR A 345 -21.41 0.23 16.17
CA THR A 345 -21.05 -0.75 15.13
C THR A 345 -19.56 -1.08 15.12
N SER A 346 -18.75 -0.39 15.90
CA SER A 346 -17.31 -0.66 16.02
C SER A 346 -17.07 -2.08 16.53
N THR A 347 -16.11 -2.75 15.94
CA THR A 347 -15.75 -4.14 16.27
C THR A 347 -14.84 -4.23 17.49
N SER A 348 -14.29 -3.12 17.95
CA SER A 348 -13.41 -3.03 19.10
C SER A 348 -13.59 -1.67 19.78
N PRO A 349 -13.54 -1.59 21.12
CA PRO A 349 -13.59 -0.31 21.83
C PRO A 349 -12.44 0.64 21.45
N GLU A 350 -11.33 0.09 20.96
CA GLU A 350 -10.17 0.83 20.49
C GLU A 350 -10.22 1.21 19.00
N ALA A 351 -11.13 0.60 18.23
CA ALA A 351 -11.33 0.92 16.81
C ALA A 351 -12.39 2.03 16.70
N LEU A 352 -11.92 3.26 16.77
CA LEU A 352 -12.80 4.42 16.59
C LEU A 352 -13.35 4.45 15.17
N PRO A 353 -14.57 4.97 14.96
CA PRO A 353 -15.17 5.06 13.63
C PRO A 353 -14.32 5.85 12.64
N THR A 354 -13.77 6.99 13.07
CA THR A 354 -12.90 7.83 12.26
C THR A 354 -11.45 7.37 12.34
N ASP A 355 -10.79 7.32 11.19
CA ASP A 355 -9.44 6.76 11.08
C ASP A 355 -8.63 7.44 9.96
N GLY A 356 -7.32 7.50 10.14
CA GLY A 356 -6.38 8.02 9.16
C GLY A 356 -6.00 7.03 8.05
N TRP A 357 -6.36 5.76 8.15
CA TRP A 357 -5.88 4.74 7.23
C TRP A 357 -6.40 4.92 5.79
N GLY A 358 -7.72 5.11 5.66
CA GLY A 358 -8.33 5.37 4.36
C GLY A 358 -7.87 6.68 3.76
N SER A 359 -7.80 7.76 4.56
CA SER A 359 -7.33 9.07 4.08
C SER A 359 -5.86 9.04 3.66
N SER A 360 -5.01 8.30 4.37
CA SER A 360 -3.62 8.10 3.97
C SER A 360 -3.50 7.34 2.65
N ALA A 361 -4.26 6.26 2.46
CA ALA A 361 -4.25 5.51 1.20
C ALA A 361 -4.73 6.38 0.02
N MET A 362 -5.75 7.21 0.22
CA MET A 362 -6.23 8.15 -0.79
C MET A 362 -5.21 9.27 -1.07
N LEU A 363 -4.52 9.80 -0.04
CA LEU A 363 -3.41 10.75 -0.21
C LEU A 363 -2.25 10.12 -0.97
N TYR A 364 -1.92 8.88 -0.69
CA TYR A 364 -0.92 8.12 -1.43
C TYR A 364 -1.28 8.01 -2.92
N ALA A 365 -2.53 7.65 -3.22
CA ALA A 365 -3.03 7.61 -4.59
C ALA A 365 -3.08 9.00 -5.24
N PHE A 366 -3.43 10.05 -4.48
CA PHE A 366 -3.42 11.41 -4.98
C PHE A 366 -2.01 11.91 -5.32
N VAL A 367 -1.05 11.76 -4.39
CA VAL A 367 0.32 12.27 -4.56
C VAL A 367 1.09 11.45 -5.60
N GLU A 368 1.13 10.14 -5.44
CA GLU A 368 1.96 9.28 -6.31
C GLU A 368 1.21 8.80 -7.57
N GLY A 369 -0.13 8.82 -7.55
CA GLY A 369 -0.96 8.46 -8.70
C GLY A 369 -1.35 9.68 -9.53
N LEU A 370 -2.31 10.50 -9.06
CA LEU A 370 -2.86 11.62 -9.84
C LEU A 370 -1.84 12.74 -10.07
N CYS A 371 -1.18 13.24 -9.01
CA CYS A 371 -0.06 14.18 -9.15
C CYS A 371 1.15 13.50 -9.80
N GLY A 372 1.30 12.20 -9.61
CA GLY A 372 2.32 11.38 -10.23
C GLY A 372 3.74 11.65 -9.76
N VAL A 373 3.93 12.18 -8.54
CA VAL A 373 5.27 12.45 -7.99
C VAL A 373 5.71 11.28 -7.13
N VAL A 374 6.67 10.52 -7.60
CA VAL A 374 7.19 9.32 -6.92
C VAL A 374 8.69 9.45 -6.67
N ASP A 375 9.11 9.27 -5.43
CA ASP A 375 10.52 9.15 -5.09
C ASP A 375 11.03 7.74 -5.45
N LEU A 376 11.97 7.66 -6.38
CA LEU A 376 12.56 6.41 -6.86
C LEU A 376 13.87 6.05 -6.14
N ALA A 377 14.32 6.91 -5.22
CA ALA A 377 15.55 6.70 -4.46
C ALA A 377 15.37 7.13 -3.00
N GLU A 378 16.31 7.85 -2.44
CA GLU A 378 16.20 8.53 -1.15
C GLU A 378 16.17 10.05 -1.35
N ARG A 379 15.43 10.77 -0.48
CA ARG A 379 15.38 12.24 -0.45
C ARG A 379 15.05 12.86 -1.80
N MET A 380 14.21 12.23 -2.59
CA MET A 380 13.85 12.68 -3.95
C MET A 380 15.07 12.94 -4.86
N GLN A 381 16.17 12.19 -4.69
CA GLN A 381 17.35 12.34 -5.56
C GLN A 381 17.12 11.82 -6.98
N ARG A 382 16.19 10.89 -7.15
CA ARG A 382 15.65 10.42 -8.43
C ARG A 382 14.14 10.38 -8.31
N VAL A 383 13.44 11.09 -9.18
CA VAL A 383 11.98 11.21 -9.09
C VAL A 383 11.31 10.87 -10.42
N LYS A 384 10.15 10.25 -10.35
CA LYS A 384 9.22 10.16 -11.46
C LYS A 384 8.19 11.29 -11.33
N ILE A 385 7.93 12.00 -12.42
CA ILE A 385 6.83 12.96 -12.54
C ILE A 385 5.91 12.47 -13.66
N ALA A 386 4.72 12.02 -13.29
CA ALA A 386 3.78 11.36 -14.16
C ALA A 386 2.35 11.89 -13.94
N PRO A 387 2.06 13.15 -14.29
CA PRO A 387 0.75 13.78 -14.04
C PRO A 387 -0.36 13.08 -14.81
N ARG A 388 -1.52 12.92 -14.16
CA ARG A 388 -2.73 12.28 -14.71
C ARG A 388 -3.93 13.23 -14.74
N TRP A 389 -3.68 14.54 -14.77
CA TRP A 389 -4.71 15.57 -14.62
C TRP A 389 -5.80 15.53 -15.71
N ASP A 390 -5.45 15.11 -16.93
CA ASP A 390 -6.45 14.95 -18.00
C ASP A 390 -7.50 13.91 -17.66
N ALA A 391 -7.11 12.78 -17.05
CA ALA A 391 -8.03 11.75 -16.57
C ALA A 391 -9.02 12.30 -15.50
N ALA A 392 -8.62 13.34 -14.77
CA ALA A 392 -9.48 14.05 -13.83
C ALA A 392 -10.26 15.23 -14.45
N GLY A 393 -10.11 15.48 -15.76
CA GLY A 393 -10.74 16.60 -16.45
C GLY A 393 -10.10 17.97 -16.15
N VAL A 394 -8.92 18.00 -15.56
CA VAL A 394 -8.19 19.23 -15.20
C VAL A 394 -7.23 19.58 -16.33
N LYS A 395 -7.14 20.86 -16.70
CA LYS A 395 -6.30 21.35 -17.81
C LYS A 395 -5.08 22.14 -17.34
N ARG A 396 -5.05 22.55 -16.07
CA ARG A 396 -3.93 23.25 -15.45
C ARG A 396 -3.77 22.81 -14.00
N ALA A 397 -2.53 22.54 -13.58
CA ALA A 397 -2.23 22.20 -12.19
C ALA A 397 -0.86 22.76 -11.78
N GLU A 398 -0.78 23.18 -10.53
CA GLU A 398 0.49 23.48 -9.86
C GLU A 398 0.61 22.54 -8.66
N VAL A 399 1.71 21.80 -8.63
CA VAL A 399 1.96 20.76 -7.63
C VAL A 399 3.29 21.04 -6.95
N LYS A 400 3.30 20.89 -5.62
CA LYS A 400 4.51 20.82 -4.82
C LYS A 400 4.37 19.69 -3.80
N VAL A 401 5.16 18.67 -3.98
CA VAL A 401 5.30 17.56 -3.05
C VAL A 401 6.59 17.71 -2.27
N ARG A 402 6.52 17.54 -0.96
CA ARG A 402 7.68 17.56 -0.07
C ARG A 402 7.53 16.48 1.00
N TYR A 403 8.62 16.09 1.61
CA TYR A 403 8.54 15.39 2.89
C TYR A 403 8.39 16.39 4.04
N GLY A 404 7.59 16.05 5.06
CA GLY A 404 7.46 16.88 6.27
C GLY A 404 8.75 16.93 7.08
N ALA A 405 9.40 15.78 7.25
CA ALA A 405 10.57 15.58 8.10
C ALA A 405 11.88 16.19 7.56
N VAL A 406 12.00 16.44 6.25
CA VAL A 406 13.24 16.93 5.62
C VAL A 406 12.93 17.99 4.57
N PRO A 407 13.84 18.97 4.34
CA PRO A 407 13.61 20.10 3.43
C PRO A 407 13.90 19.72 1.97
N VAL A 408 13.26 18.65 1.49
CA VAL A 408 13.33 18.23 0.08
C VAL A 408 11.99 18.35 -0.58
N TYR A 409 11.97 18.67 -1.88
CA TYR A 409 10.73 18.81 -2.63
C TYR A 409 10.91 18.54 -4.12
N THR A 410 9.77 18.21 -4.75
CA THR A 410 9.58 18.23 -6.20
C THR A 410 8.31 19.03 -6.50
N ALA A 411 8.41 19.96 -7.43
CA ALA A 411 7.29 20.80 -7.84
C ALA A 411 7.20 20.83 -9.37
N TYR A 412 5.98 20.99 -9.86
CA TYR A 412 5.77 21.25 -11.28
C TYR A 412 4.53 22.09 -11.51
N ARG A 413 4.53 22.80 -12.67
CA ARG A 413 3.33 23.38 -13.30
C ARG A 413 3.06 22.59 -14.57
N TRP A 414 1.82 22.16 -14.74
CA TRP A 414 1.35 21.41 -15.88
C TRP A 414 0.19 22.12 -16.56
N GLU A 415 0.20 22.15 -17.89
CA GLU A 415 -0.84 22.74 -18.71
C GLU A 415 -1.08 21.90 -19.96
N HIS A 416 -2.36 21.60 -20.23
CA HIS A 416 -2.83 21.05 -21.48
C HIS A 416 -3.67 22.09 -22.22
N ASN A 417 -3.20 22.47 -23.42
CA ASN A 417 -3.92 23.34 -24.35
C ASN A 417 -4.45 22.50 -25.52
N PRO A 418 -5.72 22.04 -25.48
CA PRO A 418 -6.29 21.20 -26.54
C PRO A 418 -6.51 21.94 -27.85
N GLU A 419 -6.65 23.26 -27.86
CA GLU A 419 -6.83 24.06 -29.08
C GLU A 419 -5.53 24.13 -29.89
N GLU A 420 -4.40 24.19 -29.21
CA GLU A 420 -3.06 24.17 -29.83
C GLU A 420 -2.47 22.75 -29.95
N HIS A 421 -3.21 21.73 -29.47
CA HIS A 421 -2.75 20.35 -29.40
C HIS A 421 -1.40 20.20 -28.66
N GLN A 422 -1.27 20.88 -27.50
CA GLN A 422 -0.01 21.05 -26.81
C GLN A 422 -0.10 20.75 -25.31
N TYR A 423 0.93 20.13 -24.80
CA TYR A 423 1.24 20.02 -23.37
C TYR A 423 2.48 20.79 -23.01
N THR A 424 2.47 21.40 -21.83
CA THR A 424 3.65 22.00 -21.22
C THR A 424 3.78 21.56 -19.77
N ILE A 425 4.94 21.09 -19.39
CA ILE A 425 5.31 20.84 -18.00
C ILE A 425 6.61 21.58 -17.67
N GLN A 426 6.54 22.44 -16.64
CA GLN A 426 7.71 23.08 -16.03
C GLN A 426 7.92 22.42 -14.67
N PHE A 427 9.11 21.93 -14.40
CA PHE A 427 9.41 21.27 -13.14
C PHE A 427 10.64 21.85 -12.45
N ALA A 428 10.65 21.76 -11.12
CA ALA A 428 11.76 22.12 -10.25
C ALA A 428 11.85 21.11 -9.09
N SER A 429 12.99 20.49 -8.95
CA SER A 429 13.27 19.45 -7.95
C SER A 429 14.72 19.55 -7.50
N GLN A 430 15.01 18.96 -6.35
CA GLN A 430 16.39 18.73 -5.90
C GLN A 430 16.95 17.42 -6.47
N ALA A 431 16.19 16.71 -7.29
CA ALA A 431 16.60 15.48 -7.94
C ALA A 431 17.82 15.69 -8.86
N ARG A 432 18.66 14.68 -8.93
CA ARG A 432 19.74 14.58 -9.92
C ARG A 432 19.22 14.07 -11.26
N GLU A 433 18.13 13.30 -11.20
CA GLU A 433 17.47 12.69 -12.36
C GLU A 433 15.95 12.80 -12.19
N VAL A 434 15.27 13.24 -13.25
CA VAL A 434 13.81 13.31 -13.34
C VAL A 434 13.34 12.43 -14.49
N GLU A 435 12.51 11.45 -14.18
CA GLU A 435 11.81 10.62 -15.15
C GLU A 435 10.43 11.21 -15.41
N LEU A 436 10.20 11.75 -16.59
CA LEU A 436 8.90 12.21 -17.01
C LEU A 436 8.15 11.08 -17.70
N GLN A 437 6.87 10.90 -17.34
CA GLN A 437 5.95 9.98 -18.00
C GLN A 437 4.62 10.71 -18.23
N LEU A 438 4.44 11.25 -19.43
CA LEU A 438 3.35 12.15 -19.76
C LEU A 438 2.29 11.42 -20.57
N LEU A 439 1.07 11.35 -20.04
CA LEU A 439 -0.08 10.69 -20.68
C LEU A 439 -0.51 11.48 -21.90
N LEU A 440 -0.64 10.81 -23.04
CA LEU A 440 -1.20 11.39 -24.25
C LEU A 440 -2.72 11.35 -24.22
N PRO A 441 -3.40 12.28 -24.91
CA PRO A 441 -4.83 12.17 -25.14
C PRO A 441 -5.16 10.92 -25.95
N GLU A 442 -6.35 10.39 -25.73
CA GLU A 442 -6.84 9.21 -26.42
C GLU A 442 -6.74 9.34 -27.95
N ASN A 443 -6.29 8.28 -28.61
CA ASN A 443 -6.11 8.21 -30.07
C ASN A 443 -5.21 9.29 -30.68
N ARG A 444 -4.25 9.82 -29.90
CA ARG A 444 -3.28 10.83 -30.35
C ARG A 444 -1.86 10.25 -30.40
N SER A 445 -1.06 10.86 -31.27
CA SER A 445 0.37 10.56 -31.41
C SER A 445 1.22 11.83 -31.20
N VAL A 446 2.44 11.64 -30.69
CA VAL A 446 3.40 12.73 -30.53
C VAL A 446 3.81 13.26 -31.92
N ALA A 447 3.82 14.58 -32.07
CA ALA A 447 4.34 15.26 -33.26
C ALA A 447 5.78 15.77 -33.01
N ASP A 448 5.96 16.69 -32.07
CA ASP A 448 7.25 17.29 -31.74
C ASP A 448 7.41 17.34 -30.23
N VAL A 449 8.64 17.16 -29.74
CA VAL A 449 9.02 17.27 -28.32
C VAL A 449 10.14 18.29 -28.15
N TYR A 450 9.97 19.21 -27.24
CA TYR A 450 10.97 20.26 -26.92
C TYR A 450 11.40 20.16 -25.47
N TYR A 451 12.70 20.31 -25.23
CA TYR A 451 13.26 20.51 -23.90
C TYR A 451 13.96 21.86 -23.83
N ASN A 452 13.51 22.73 -22.89
CA ASN A 452 13.99 24.11 -22.76
C ASN A 452 14.00 24.89 -24.09
N GLY A 453 12.98 24.69 -24.93
CA GLY A 453 12.78 25.32 -26.23
C GLY A 453 13.60 24.70 -27.37
N GLN A 454 14.40 23.67 -27.14
CA GLN A 454 15.11 22.92 -28.16
C GLN A 454 14.37 21.69 -28.60
N LEU A 455 14.18 21.51 -29.90
CA LEU A 455 13.58 20.30 -30.48
C LEU A 455 14.45 19.09 -30.14
N LEU A 456 13.83 18.02 -29.66
CA LEU A 456 14.50 16.75 -29.38
C LEU A 456 14.41 15.82 -30.59
N GLU A 457 15.48 15.09 -30.84
CA GLU A 457 15.49 14.00 -31.79
C GLU A 457 14.68 12.79 -31.25
N SER A 458 14.16 11.94 -32.12
CA SER A 458 13.25 10.84 -31.77
C SER A 458 13.89 9.74 -30.88
N ASP A 459 15.20 9.68 -30.78
CA ASP A 459 15.97 8.78 -29.91
C ASP A 459 16.18 9.34 -28.49
N ALA A 460 15.83 10.62 -28.27
CA ALA A 460 15.92 11.26 -26.96
C ALA A 460 14.71 10.98 -26.05
N TYR A 461 13.67 10.33 -26.54
CA TYR A 461 12.47 9.99 -25.81
C TYR A 461 11.88 8.64 -26.25
N GLU A 462 11.02 8.06 -25.42
CA GLU A 462 10.33 6.81 -25.69
C GLU A 462 8.81 7.04 -25.75
N ILE A 463 8.13 6.36 -26.66
CA ILE A 463 6.66 6.24 -26.64
C ILE A 463 6.34 4.82 -26.15
N ALA A 464 5.66 4.74 -25.02
CA ALA A 464 5.28 3.46 -24.41
C ALA A 464 3.78 3.35 -24.25
N SER A 465 3.24 2.14 -24.44
CA SER A 465 1.83 1.86 -24.18
C SER A 465 1.68 0.97 -22.94
N VAL A 466 0.66 1.26 -22.16
CA VAL A 466 0.23 0.45 -21.01
C VAL A 466 -1.28 0.33 -21.13
N GLU A 467 -1.77 -0.86 -21.45
CA GLU A 467 -3.16 -1.08 -21.88
C GLU A 467 -3.56 -0.09 -22.99
N ASP A 468 -4.65 0.63 -22.84
CA ASP A 468 -5.13 1.64 -23.80
C ASP A 468 -4.44 3.00 -23.67
N SER A 469 -3.61 3.20 -22.64
CA SER A 469 -2.91 4.46 -22.36
C SER A 469 -1.57 4.53 -23.09
N VAL A 470 -1.26 5.68 -23.67
CA VAL A 470 0.01 5.96 -24.35
C VAL A 470 0.75 7.08 -23.64
N TYR A 471 2.06 6.90 -23.44
CA TYR A 471 2.90 7.84 -22.70
C TYR A 471 4.11 8.26 -23.50
N LEU A 472 4.44 9.55 -23.39
CA LEU A 472 5.75 10.07 -23.72
C LEU A 472 6.65 9.96 -22.48
N LYS A 473 7.78 9.26 -22.61
CA LYS A 473 8.78 9.09 -21.52
C LYS A 473 10.08 9.76 -21.86
N LEU A 474 10.64 10.50 -20.87
CA LEU A 474 11.95 11.14 -20.95
C LEU A 474 12.70 10.96 -19.64
N SER A 475 14.03 10.75 -19.72
CA SER A 475 14.93 10.83 -18.56
C SER A 475 15.79 12.09 -18.69
N ILE A 476 15.75 12.93 -17.68
CA ILE A 476 16.43 14.23 -17.66
C ILE A 476 17.40 14.27 -16.48
N CYS A 477 18.71 14.39 -16.77
CA CYS A 477 19.76 14.51 -15.75
C CYS A 477 19.89 15.95 -15.22
N ALA A 478 18.76 16.55 -14.84
CA ALA A 478 18.68 17.89 -14.25
C ALA A 478 17.43 17.99 -13.36
N GLY A 479 17.55 18.74 -12.27
CA GLY A 479 16.43 18.94 -11.33
C GLY A 479 15.40 19.98 -11.78
N ASN A 480 15.61 20.69 -12.88
CA ASN A 480 14.67 21.68 -13.40
C ASN A 480 14.66 21.71 -14.93
N GLY A 481 13.52 22.11 -15.48
CA GLY A 481 13.39 22.24 -16.93
C GLY A 481 11.94 22.47 -17.35
N THR A 482 11.80 22.68 -18.66
CA THR A 482 10.49 22.78 -19.33
C THR A 482 10.46 21.76 -20.44
N VAL A 483 9.48 20.88 -20.43
CA VAL A 483 9.15 20.00 -21.54
C VAL A 483 7.84 20.47 -22.15
N GLN A 484 7.84 20.62 -23.47
CA GLN A 484 6.65 20.91 -24.27
C GLN A 484 6.55 19.82 -25.33
N PHE A 485 5.37 19.28 -25.53
CA PHE A 485 5.16 18.42 -26.69
C PHE A 485 3.85 18.73 -27.39
N ASN A 486 3.88 18.62 -28.72
CA ASN A 486 2.73 18.74 -29.58
C ASN A 486 2.25 17.34 -29.97
N TYR A 487 0.93 17.19 -30.14
CA TYR A 487 0.32 15.94 -30.58
C TYR A 487 -0.60 16.17 -31.81
N ARG A 488 -0.89 15.08 -32.54
CA ARG A 488 -1.74 15.10 -33.74
C ARG A 488 -2.73 13.95 -33.76
#